data_4a93baac7b2ed4fd5bc108ecce3c2771
#
_entry.id   4a93baac7b2ed4fd5bc108ecce3c2771
#
_cell.length_a   1.000
_cell.length_b   1.000
_cell.length_c   1.000
_cell.angle_alpha   90.00
_cell.angle_beta   90.00
_cell.angle_gamma   90.00
#
_symmetry.space_group_name_H-M   'P 1'
#
loop_
_entity.id
_entity.type
_entity.pdbx_description
1 polymer ?
#
loop_
_entity_poly.entity_id
_entity_poly.type
_entity_poly.pdbx_seq_one_letter_code
_entity_poly.pdbx_strand_id
1 'polypeptide(L)'
;MIRIIYCFVLSFISVSAFSQTIVIKGGEIYTGLNEEPFIGDILIEGDTILEVSKIALEGDVIVDAVNKIITPGVIAPDTQIGILEIGAISETRDGDSNMYSMGFSVYDAINPNSTLIPWNRSNGVTSAITLPDFNWDPLSGMASYFLLDGSLRVNGIADIALTGEIGAVSSGSRAESLILLKDLLEFASTLNEKDISSSMKISEAMEDFEVADLMELQPRDAIALYSLLNDNLPLIIKVNRASDILKLIDIKKLYGLNLILMSAQEAELVKDEIAENNIPVIINPFDNIPDSFDELASNIRIAASLEEVGIKVMFSESRTHNYHLIRQGAGNAVANGMSYTGAIMALTSNVSKSFNIADRGILQKGMKADLVIWEDDPLEPATFPEKVFINGNDMDLTTRSSRLTERYIDKRDLPNTYK
;
A
#
# COMPACT_ATOMS: atom_id res chain seq x y z
N MET A 1 -19.71 70.75 22.90
CA MET A 1 -18.85 69.59 23.05
C MET A 1 -19.21 68.62 21.93
N ILE A 2 -18.46 68.67 20.81
CA ILE A 2 -18.66 67.80 19.64
C ILE A 2 -17.71 66.64 19.77
N ARG A 3 -18.22 65.41 19.93
CA ARG A 3 -17.42 64.16 19.91
C ARG A 3 -17.29 63.68 18.44
N ILE A 4 -16.07 63.77 17.91
CA ILE A 4 -15.70 63.20 16.62
C ILE A 4 -15.42 61.72 16.84
N ILE A 5 -16.24 60.86 16.22
CA ILE A 5 -16.03 59.40 16.18
C ILE A 5 -15.18 59.12 14.94
N TYR A 6 -13.92 58.69 15.14
CA TYR A 6 -13.06 58.14 14.08
C TYR A 6 -13.45 56.69 13.83
N CYS A 7 -14.11 56.40 12.71
CA CYS A 7 -14.23 55.04 12.19
C CYS A 7 -12.93 54.64 11.50
N PHE A 8 -12.18 53.73 12.12
CA PHE A 8 -11.05 53.05 11.49
C PHE A 8 -11.62 51.96 10.59
N VAL A 9 -11.60 52.17 9.28
CA VAL A 9 -11.88 51.11 8.30
C VAL A 9 -10.57 50.28 8.13
N LEU A 10 -10.51 49.12 8.78
CA LEU A 10 -9.49 48.12 8.50
C LEU A 10 -9.81 47.45 7.15
N SER A 11 -9.14 47.86 6.08
CA SER A 11 -9.13 47.13 4.83
C SER A 11 -8.32 45.83 5.02
N PHE A 12 -9.01 44.69 5.13
CA PHE A 12 -8.41 43.38 5.00
C PHE A 12 -7.96 43.23 3.54
N ILE A 13 -6.67 43.46 3.28
CA ILE A 13 -6.04 43.01 2.05
C ILE A 13 -5.83 41.51 2.21
N SER A 14 -6.73 40.72 1.65
CA SER A 14 -6.51 39.29 1.44
C SER A 14 -5.36 39.15 0.44
N VAL A 15 -4.15 38.94 0.93
CA VAL A 15 -3.04 38.46 0.13
C VAL A 15 -3.40 37.04 -0.25
N SER A 16 -3.91 36.85 -1.47
CA SER A 16 -3.97 35.52 -2.07
C SER A 16 -2.52 35.06 -2.22
N ALA A 17 -2.09 34.14 -1.37
CA ALA A 17 -0.85 33.42 -1.58
C ALA A 17 -1.05 32.62 -2.86
N PHE A 18 -0.54 33.12 -3.99
CA PHE A 18 -0.44 32.31 -5.20
C PHE A 18 0.51 31.17 -4.86
N SER A 19 0.00 29.94 -4.86
CA SER A 19 0.84 28.75 -4.80
C SER A 19 1.71 28.72 -6.05
N GLN A 20 3.02 28.57 -5.89
CA GLN A 20 3.95 28.45 -7.00
C GLN A 20 3.66 27.17 -7.78
N THR A 21 3.57 27.28 -9.09
CA THR A 21 3.35 26.15 -9.97
C THR A 21 4.67 25.50 -10.39
N ILE A 22 4.70 24.17 -10.45
CA ILE A 22 5.82 23.38 -10.94
C ILE A 22 5.39 22.73 -12.25
N VAL A 23 6.18 22.88 -13.30
CA VAL A 23 5.99 22.14 -14.55
C VAL A 23 7.14 21.17 -14.76
N ILE A 24 6.82 19.88 -14.93
CA ILE A 24 7.76 18.82 -15.31
C ILE A 24 7.63 18.65 -16.82
N LYS A 25 8.74 18.85 -17.56
CA LYS A 25 8.72 18.98 -19.03
C LYS A 25 9.38 17.82 -19.74
N GLY A 26 8.69 17.32 -20.77
CA GLY A 26 9.25 16.50 -21.85
C GLY A 26 9.59 15.05 -21.47
N GLY A 27 9.02 14.53 -20.38
CA GLY A 27 9.23 13.14 -19.96
C GLY A 27 8.29 12.16 -20.66
N GLU A 28 8.69 10.88 -20.70
CA GLU A 28 7.82 9.79 -21.09
C GLU A 28 6.93 9.41 -19.89
N ILE A 29 5.63 9.67 -20.00
CA ILE A 29 4.68 9.60 -18.90
C ILE A 29 3.91 8.28 -18.97
N TYR A 30 4.06 7.44 -17.93
CA TYR A 30 3.17 6.35 -17.60
C TYR A 30 2.15 6.86 -16.59
N THR A 31 0.90 6.98 -16.98
CA THR A 31 -0.12 7.60 -16.11
C THR A 31 -0.60 6.71 -14.97
N GLY A 32 -0.28 5.42 -14.97
CA GLY A 32 -0.86 4.43 -14.06
C GLY A 32 -2.25 3.98 -14.49
N LEU A 33 -2.69 4.34 -15.69
CA LEU A 33 -3.88 3.82 -16.36
C LEU A 33 -3.50 2.78 -17.42
N ASN A 34 -4.47 2.00 -17.87
CA ASN A 34 -4.25 1.03 -18.95
C ASN A 34 -4.24 1.75 -20.31
N GLU A 35 -3.20 2.52 -20.56
CA GLU A 35 -2.96 3.26 -21.79
C GLU A 35 -1.48 3.31 -22.14
N GLU A 36 -1.16 3.54 -23.41
CA GLU A 36 0.22 3.68 -23.87
C GLU A 36 0.88 4.95 -23.28
N PRO A 37 2.16 4.87 -22.88
CA PRO A 37 2.90 6.03 -22.41
C PRO A 37 3.05 7.08 -23.54
N PHE A 38 3.30 8.32 -23.15
CA PHE A 38 3.49 9.40 -24.10
C PHE A 38 4.48 10.45 -23.59
N ILE A 39 5.15 11.12 -24.50
CA ILE A 39 5.98 12.29 -24.17
C ILE A 39 5.07 13.48 -23.89
N GLY A 40 5.25 14.11 -22.72
CA GLY A 40 4.42 15.24 -22.32
C GLY A 40 4.92 15.98 -21.10
N ASP A 41 4.08 16.89 -20.63
CA ASP A 41 4.33 17.74 -19.46
C ASP A 41 3.30 17.49 -18.36
N ILE A 42 3.73 17.71 -17.11
CA ILE A 42 2.85 17.66 -15.92
C ILE A 42 2.94 19.00 -15.21
N LEU A 43 1.78 19.64 -14.97
CA LEU A 43 1.67 20.88 -14.20
C LEU A 43 1.13 20.56 -12.80
N ILE A 44 1.82 21.04 -11.77
CA ILE A 44 1.51 20.84 -10.36
C ILE A 44 1.30 22.21 -9.70
N GLU A 45 0.27 22.33 -8.86
CA GLU A 45 0.08 23.45 -7.94
C GLU A 45 -0.15 22.94 -6.53
N GLY A 46 0.72 23.35 -5.61
CA GLY A 46 0.68 22.82 -4.23
C GLY A 46 0.87 21.31 -4.21
N ASP A 47 -0.13 20.59 -3.73
CA ASP A 47 -0.11 19.14 -3.62
C ASP A 47 -0.83 18.39 -4.76
N THR A 48 -1.35 19.12 -5.75
CA THR A 48 -2.31 18.59 -6.72
C THR A 48 -1.80 18.74 -8.16
N ILE A 49 -2.05 17.73 -8.99
CA ILE A 49 -1.83 17.76 -10.43
C ILE A 49 -2.95 18.60 -11.08
N LEU A 50 -2.58 19.71 -11.72
CA LEU A 50 -3.51 20.56 -12.46
C LEU A 50 -3.79 20.02 -13.85
N GLU A 51 -2.75 19.52 -14.52
CA GLU A 51 -2.84 19.02 -15.90
C GLU A 51 -1.71 18.05 -16.22
N VAL A 52 -2.03 17.06 -17.05
CA VAL A 52 -1.07 16.16 -17.72
C VAL A 52 -1.37 16.24 -19.21
N SER A 53 -0.38 16.62 -20.03
CA SER A 53 -0.62 17.05 -21.41
C SER A 53 0.50 16.66 -22.36
N LYS A 54 0.12 16.32 -23.61
CA LYS A 54 1.05 16.18 -24.74
C LYS A 54 1.45 17.56 -25.32
N ILE A 55 0.72 18.61 -24.95
CA ILE A 55 0.98 19.98 -25.35
C ILE A 55 1.80 20.64 -24.26
N ALA A 56 2.81 21.40 -24.66
CA ALA A 56 3.70 22.10 -23.72
C ALA A 56 2.93 22.99 -22.74
N LEU A 57 3.24 22.83 -21.47
CA LEU A 57 2.67 23.59 -20.36
C LEU A 57 3.69 24.62 -19.83
N GLU A 58 3.20 25.66 -19.17
CA GLU A 58 4.01 26.69 -18.53
C GLU A 58 3.79 26.67 -17.02
N GLY A 59 4.85 26.92 -16.24
CA GLY A 59 4.82 27.01 -14.78
C GLY A 59 5.94 27.89 -14.25
N ASP A 60 5.87 28.26 -12.98
CA ASP A 60 6.83 29.15 -12.33
C ASP A 60 8.20 28.47 -12.13
N VAL A 61 8.20 27.18 -11.83
CA VAL A 61 9.40 26.34 -11.69
C VAL A 61 9.38 25.27 -12.77
N ILE A 62 10.48 25.15 -13.49
CA ILE A 62 10.63 24.15 -14.54
C ILE A 62 11.54 23.02 -14.04
N VAL A 63 11.04 21.77 -14.13
CA VAL A 63 11.81 20.55 -13.91
C VAL A 63 11.97 19.86 -15.26
N ASP A 64 13.21 19.70 -15.71
CA ASP A 64 13.52 19.04 -16.96
C ASP A 64 13.46 17.52 -16.81
N ALA A 65 12.63 16.87 -17.61
CA ALA A 65 12.49 15.41 -17.65
C ALA A 65 12.70 14.84 -19.07
N VAL A 66 13.34 15.59 -19.95
CA VAL A 66 13.64 15.14 -21.33
C VAL A 66 14.50 13.87 -21.28
N ASN A 67 14.08 12.84 -22.04
CA ASN A 67 14.66 11.49 -22.06
C ASN A 67 14.58 10.74 -20.73
N LYS A 68 13.65 11.09 -19.86
CA LYS A 68 13.39 10.42 -18.58
C LYS A 68 11.99 9.81 -18.56
N ILE A 69 11.80 8.86 -17.70
CA ILE A 69 10.51 8.20 -17.49
C ILE A 69 9.86 8.80 -16.24
N ILE A 70 8.57 9.08 -16.34
CA ILE A 70 7.74 9.57 -15.22
C ILE A 70 6.66 8.55 -14.93
N THR A 71 6.57 8.13 -13.67
CA THR A 71 5.50 7.24 -13.18
C THR A 71 4.79 7.87 -11.99
N PRO A 72 3.57 7.42 -11.63
CA PRO A 72 3.05 7.65 -10.30
C PRO A 72 4.03 7.10 -9.26
N GLY A 73 4.00 7.64 -8.06
CA GLY A 73 4.76 7.12 -6.94
C GLY A 73 4.40 5.67 -6.64
N VAL A 74 5.41 4.85 -6.37
CA VAL A 74 5.20 3.44 -6.01
C VAL A 74 4.51 3.35 -4.66
N ILE A 75 3.46 2.51 -4.57
CA ILE A 75 2.71 2.20 -3.36
C ILE A 75 3.01 0.74 -2.99
N ALA A 76 3.71 0.51 -1.88
CA ALA A 76 4.04 -0.84 -1.43
C ALA A 76 2.88 -1.42 -0.59
N PRO A 77 2.18 -2.50 -1.03
CA PRO A 77 0.94 -2.97 -0.41
C PRO A 77 1.13 -3.94 0.75
N ASP A 78 2.33 -4.47 0.97
CA ASP A 78 2.67 -5.44 2.02
C ASP A 78 4.01 -5.07 2.63
N THR A 79 3.98 -4.27 3.70
CA THR A 79 5.20 -3.82 4.37
C THR A 79 5.09 -3.89 5.89
N GLN A 80 6.23 -3.71 6.55
CA GLN A 80 6.34 -3.39 7.97
C GLN A 80 7.14 -2.09 8.18
N ILE A 81 7.14 -1.20 7.18
CA ILE A 81 7.78 0.12 7.30
C ILE A 81 7.13 0.88 8.45
N GLY A 82 7.97 1.42 9.33
CA GLY A 82 7.53 2.19 10.51
C GLY A 82 7.27 1.37 11.76
N ILE A 83 6.99 0.07 11.67
CA ILE A 83 6.75 -0.81 12.82
C ILE A 83 7.85 -1.86 13.04
N LEU A 84 8.83 -1.90 12.14
CA LEU A 84 9.99 -2.79 12.24
C LEU A 84 11.23 -2.08 11.73
N GLU A 85 12.33 -2.06 12.53
CA GLU A 85 13.62 -1.51 12.11
C GLU A 85 14.63 -2.61 11.80
N ILE A 86 14.77 -3.59 12.69
CA ILE A 86 15.71 -4.70 12.56
C ILE A 86 15.01 -6.00 12.95
N GLY A 87 14.73 -6.85 11.98
CA GLY A 87 13.98 -8.09 12.21
C GLY A 87 14.60 -9.04 13.25
N ALA A 88 15.92 -8.98 13.49
CA ALA A 88 16.61 -9.80 14.49
C ALA A 88 16.51 -9.24 15.93
N ILE A 89 15.99 -8.02 16.11
CA ILE A 89 15.91 -7.34 17.42
C ILE A 89 14.43 -7.19 17.80
N SER A 90 13.99 -7.95 18.82
CA SER A 90 12.58 -7.97 19.26
C SER A 90 12.04 -6.61 19.66
N GLU A 91 12.87 -5.78 20.30
CA GLU A 91 12.51 -4.44 20.77
C GLU A 91 12.22 -3.44 19.63
N THR A 92 12.44 -3.83 18.38
CA THR A 92 12.14 -3.04 17.19
C THR A 92 10.97 -3.59 16.36
N ARG A 93 10.21 -4.51 16.94
CA ARG A 93 9.05 -5.15 16.27
C ARG A 93 7.78 -4.75 16.99
N ASP A 94 6.95 -3.97 16.34
CA ASP A 94 5.68 -3.47 16.86
C ASP A 94 4.47 -3.97 16.04
N GLY A 95 4.65 -5.06 15.29
CA GLY A 95 3.61 -5.63 14.41
C GLY A 95 2.67 -6.62 15.09
N ASP A 96 2.82 -6.88 16.40
CA ASP A 96 2.12 -7.94 17.11
C ASP A 96 1.52 -7.46 18.43
N SER A 97 0.49 -8.16 18.91
CA SER A 97 -0.14 -7.94 20.20
C SER A 97 -0.52 -9.26 20.85
N ASN A 98 -0.20 -9.41 22.15
CA ASN A 98 -0.62 -10.56 22.95
C ASN A 98 -2.04 -10.42 23.51
N MET A 99 -2.70 -9.27 23.33
CA MET A 99 -3.99 -8.97 23.98
C MET A 99 -5.11 -8.70 22.97
N TYR A 100 -4.77 -8.25 21.77
CA TYR A 100 -5.72 -7.86 20.73
C TYR A 100 -5.45 -8.64 19.46
N SER A 101 -6.51 -9.11 18.84
CA SER A 101 -6.49 -9.77 17.55
C SER A 101 -6.90 -8.78 16.43
N MET A 102 -8.12 -8.89 15.94
CA MET A 102 -8.64 -8.07 14.82
C MET A 102 -8.68 -6.58 15.12
N GLY A 103 -8.89 -6.18 16.38
CA GLY A 103 -8.92 -4.80 16.83
C GLY A 103 -7.54 -4.18 17.08
N PHE A 104 -6.43 -4.90 16.81
CA PHE A 104 -5.08 -4.37 16.88
C PHE A 104 -4.78 -3.49 15.68
N SER A 105 -4.52 -2.21 15.88
CA SER A 105 -4.14 -1.26 14.83
C SER A 105 -2.65 -0.99 14.85
N VAL A 106 -1.97 -1.20 13.73
CA VAL A 106 -0.55 -0.87 13.59
C VAL A 106 -0.30 0.65 13.45
N TYR A 107 -1.35 1.44 13.21
CA TYR A 107 -1.22 2.89 13.01
C TYR A 107 -0.55 3.59 14.20
N ASP A 108 -0.93 3.20 15.41
CA ASP A 108 -0.40 3.80 16.64
C ASP A 108 1.07 3.43 16.91
N ALA A 109 1.57 2.38 16.24
CA ALA A 109 2.96 1.93 16.36
C ALA A 109 3.88 2.53 15.28
N ILE A 110 3.34 3.18 14.24
CA ILE A 110 4.14 3.70 13.14
C ILE A 110 5.11 4.77 13.63
N ASN A 111 6.41 4.50 13.51
CA ASN A 111 7.49 5.45 13.70
C ASN A 111 7.80 6.19 12.39
N PRO A 112 7.37 7.44 12.22
CA PRO A 112 7.64 8.20 10.99
C PRO A 112 9.11 8.61 10.83
N ASN A 113 9.94 8.38 11.84
CA ASN A 113 11.39 8.60 11.79
C ASN A 113 12.18 7.30 11.54
N SER A 114 11.50 6.23 11.13
CA SER A 114 12.13 4.96 10.75
C SER A 114 13.19 5.17 9.66
N THR A 115 14.33 4.49 9.81
CA THR A 115 15.42 4.53 8.81
C THR A 115 15.02 3.86 7.49
N LEU A 116 13.98 3.04 7.49
CA LEU A 116 13.43 2.38 6.31
C LEU A 116 12.68 3.36 5.39
N ILE A 117 12.14 4.46 5.94
CA ILE A 117 11.40 5.46 5.16
C ILE A 117 12.30 6.14 4.12
N PRO A 118 13.39 6.84 4.47
CA PRO A 118 14.26 7.45 3.46
C PRO A 118 14.91 6.42 2.54
N TRP A 119 15.15 5.19 3.02
CA TRP A 119 15.71 4.13 2.22
C TRP A 119 14.78 3.70 1.08
N ASN A 120 13.52 3.40 1.38
CA ASN A 120 12.54 2.99 0.38
C ASN A 120 12.10 4.17 -0.50
N ARG A 121 11.96 5.38 0.08
CA ARG A 121 11.64 6.59 -0.67
C ARG A 121 12.69 6.93 -1.72
N SER A 122 13.98 6.85 -1.39
CA SER A 122 15.07 7.11 -2.36
C SER A 122 15.11 6.10 -3.50
N ASN A 123 14.31 5.06 -3.44
CA ASN A 123 14.10 4.06 -4.49
C ASN A 123 12.70 4.14 -5.13
N GLY A 124 11.98 5.25 -4.93
CA GLY A 124 10.72 5.55 -5.62
C GLY A 124 9.44 5.14 -4.90
N VAL A 125 9.51 4.55 -3.69
CA VAL A 125 8.33 4.26 -2.89
C VAL A 125 7.86 5.54 -2.20
N THR A 126 6.66 6.02 -2.56
CA THR A 126 6.09 7.26 -2.01
C THR A 126 5.16 7.02 -0.84
N SER A 127 4.59 5.83 -0.76
CA SER A 127 3.70 5.44 0.32
C SER A 127 3.71 3.93 0.54
N ALA A 128 3.27 3.51 1.72
CA ALA A 128 3.26 2.12 2.11
C ALA A 128 1.95 1.77 2.83
N ILE A 129 1.55 0.51 2.67
CA ILE A 129 0.56 -0.14 3.51
C ILE A 129 1.34 -1.04 4.46
N THR A 130 1.25 -0.74 5.74
CA THR A 130 1.92 -1.50 6.80
C THR A 130 0.91 -2.44 7.45
N LEU A 131 1.28 -3.72 7.46
CA LEU A 131 0.44 -4.80 7.96
C LEU A 131 0.98 -5.31 9.30
N PRO A 132 0.09 -5.75 10.21
CA PRO A 132 0.50 -6.49 11.40
C PRO A 132 1.11 -7.84 11.04
N ASP A 133 1.69 -8.51 12.04
CA ASP A 133 2.07 -9.91 11.91
C ASP A 133 0.82 -10.79 11.89
N PHE A 134 0.87 -11.91 11.14
CA PHE A 134 -0.23 -12.88 11.04
C PHE A 134 -0.12 -13.90 12.17
N ASN A 135 -0.32 -13.47 13.42
CA ASN A 135 -0.15 -14.30 14.60
C ASN A 135 -1.48 -14.85 15.18
N TRP A 136 -2.60 -14.35 14.65
CA TRP A 136 -3.94 -14.79 15.02
C TRP A 136 -4.65 -15.45 13.83
N ASP A 137 -5.27 -16.59 14.06
CA ASP A 137 -5.99 -17.35 13.05
C ASP A 137 -7.49 -17.35 13.38
N PRO A 138 -8.37 -17.07 12.42
CA PRO A 138 -8.13 -16.80 11.01
C PRO A 138 -7.89 -15.32 10.67
N LEU A 139 -8.15 -14.40 11.59
CA LEU A 139 -8.05 -12.95 11.40
C LEU A 139 -7.06 -12.35 12.41
N SER A 140 -6.20 -11.48 11.91
CA SER A 140 -5.19 -10.76 12.69
C SER A 140 -5.60 -9.29 12.91
N GLY A 141 -4.67 -8.34 12.81
CA GLY A 141 -4.95 -6.93 13.08
C GLY A 141 -5.26 -6.11 11.83
N MET A 142 -5.32 -4.79 12.04
CA MET A 142 -5.66 -3.79 11.05
C MET A 142 -4.41 -3.21 10.39
N ALA A 143 -4.39 -3.22 9.06
CA ALA A 143 -3.37 -2.57 8.25
C ALA A 143 -3.61 -1.06 8.15
N SER A 144 -2.54 -0.29 7.95
CA SER A 144 -2.61 1.16 7.84
C SER A 144 -1.79 1.66 6.66
N TYR A 145 -2.28 2.70 6.00
CA TYR A 145 -1.62 3.39 4.89
C TYR A 145 -0.95 4.67 5.37
N PHE A 146 0.25 4.99 4.89
CA PHE A 146 0.88 6.28 5.16
C PHE A 146 1.90 6.69 4.09
N LEU A 147 2.15 8.01 4.03
CA LEU A 147 3.12 8.60 3.13
C LEU A 147 4.54 8.51 3.69
N LEU A 148 5.50 8.26 2.82
CA LEU A 148 6.93 8.29 3.18
C LEU A 148 7.51 9.71 3.06
N ASP A 149 6.74 10.73 3.45
CA ASP A 149 7.05 12.15 3.26
C ASP A 149 8.09 12.71 4.24
N GLY A 150 8.44 11.93 5.28
CA GLY A 150 9.42 12.36 6.29
C GLY A 150 8.86 13.30 7.36
N SER A 151 7.55 13.53 7.38
CA SER A 151 6.86 14.25 8.45
C SER A 151 6.97 13.48 9.77
N LEU A 152 7.19 14.17 10.91
CA LEU A 152 7.17 13.52 12.22
C LEU A 152 5.76 13.15 12.70
N ARG A 153 4.72 13.59 12.02
CA ARG A 153 3.36 13.09 12.21
C ARG A 153 3.03 12.15 11.08
N VAL A 154 2.48 11.01 11.41
CA VAL A 154 2.02 10.04 10.40
C VAL A 154 0.97 10.73 9.54
N ASN A 155 1.26 10.85 8.26
CA ASN A 155 0.34 11.36 7.24
C ASN A 155 -0.25 10.17 6.50
N GLY A 156 -1.41 9.70 6.92
CA GLY A 156 -1.95 8.44 6.43
C GLY A 156 -3.38 8.18 6.87
N ILE A 157 -3.82 6.96 6.63
CA ILE A 157 -5.17 6.46 6.95
C ILE A 157 -4.98 5.24 7.85
N ALA A 158 -5.54 5.30 9.06
CA ALA A 158 -5.59 4.16 9.96
C ALA A 158 -6.60 3.12 9.46
N ASP A 159 -6.34 1.86 9.79
CA ASP A 159 -7.32 0.77 9.71
C ASP A 159 -7.97 0.61 8.33
N ILE A 160 -7.15 0.65 7.26
CA ILE A 160 -7.65 0.59 5.88
C ILE A 160 -8.00 -0.82 5.40
N ALA A 161 -7.57 -1.85 6.11
CA ALA A 161 -7.88 -3.24 5.81
C ALA A 161 -7.74 -4.11 7.06
N LEU A 162 -8.58 -5.12 7.18
CA LEU A 162 -8.38 -6.21 8.13
C LEU A 162 -7.52 -7.30 7.48
N THR A 163 -6.67 -7.96 8.26
CA THR A 163 -5.76 -9.00 7.76
C THR A 163 -6.09 -10.37 8.33
N GLY A 164 -5.73 -11.42 7.62
CA GLY A 164 -5.86 -12.79 8.09
C GLY A 164 -5.10 -13.79 7.24
N GLU A 165 -5.06 -15.04 7.69
CA GLU A 165 -4.39 -16.14 6.99
C GLU A 165 -5.23 -17.40 7.03
N ILE A 166 -5.31 -18.11 5.91
CA ILE A 166 -5.90 -19.45 5.80
C ILE A 166 -4.86 -20.38 5.21
N GLY A 167 -4.40 -21.33 6.02
CA GLY A 167 -3.32 -22.22 5.56
C GLY A 167 -3.08 -23.42 6.46
N ALA A 168 -1.98 -24.12 6.22
CA ALA A 168 -1.55 -25.25 7.05
C ALA A 168 -0.69 -24.74 8.18
N VAL A 169 -1.25 -24.05 9.16
CA VAL A 169 -0.39 -23.44 10.12
C VAL A 169 -0.68 -23.66 11.58
N SER A 170 -0.15 -23.01 12.31
CA SER A 170 0.05 -22.71 13.71
C SER A 170 -1.09 -23.11 14.65
N SER A 171 -2.33 -23.18 14.20
CA SER A 171 -3.50 -23.27 15.11
C SER A 171 -4.34 -24.55 15.00
N GLY A 172 -3.93 -25.54 14.22
CA GLY A 172 -4.75 -26.76 14.13
C GLY A 172 -5.03 -27.24 12.70
N SER A 173 -6.16 -26.88 12.10
CA SER A 173 -6.50 -27.32 10.75
C SER A 173 -7.17 -26.22 9.91
N ARG A 174 -7.01 -26.30 8.59
CA ARG A 174 -7.75 -25.42 7.65
C ARG A 174 -9.25 -25.43 7.85
N ALA A 175 -9.80 -26.59 8.27
CA ALA A 175 -11.22 -26.72 8.55
C ALA A 175 -11.62 -25.87 9.75
N GLU A 176 -10.79 -25.85 10.79
CA GLU A 176 -10.97 -25.04 11.98
C GLU A 176 -10.92 -23.55 11.63
N SER A 177 -9.86 -23.06 10.94
CA SER A 177 -9.75 -21.67 10.49
C SER A 177 -10.94 -21.21 9.66
N LEU A 178 -11.45 -22.07 8.75
CA LEU A 178 -12.61 -21.74 7.92
C LEU A 178 -13.93 -21.77 8.70
N ILE A 179 -14.05 -22.60 9.72
CA ILE A 179 -15.21 -22.62 10.63
C ILE A 179 -15.19 -21.33 11.45
N LEU A 180 -14.08 -21.03 12.12
CA LEU A 180 -13.93 -19.81 12.92
C LEU A 180 -14.18 -18.54 12.07
N LEU A 181 -13.66 -18.48 10.84
CA LEU A 181 -13.95 -17.36 9.95
C LEU A 181 -15.45 -17.18 9.68
N LYS A 182 -16.18 -18.27 9.46
CA LYS A 182 -17.63 -18.21 9.23
C LYS A 182 -18.38 -17.80 10.48
N ASP A 183 -18.02 -18.34 11.65
CA ASP A 183 -18.64 -18.01 12.93
C ASP A 183 -18.41 -16.53 13.29
N LEU A 184 -17.20 -15.99 13.03
CA LEU A 184 -16.88 -14.56 13.20
C LEU A 184 -17.70 -13.68 12.26
N LEU A 185 -17.89 -14.10 10.99
CA LEU A 185 -18.69 -13.34 10.02
C LEU A 185 -20.19 -13.46 10.31
N GLU A 186 -20.66 -14.58 10.84
CA GLU A 186 -22.04 -14.73 11.33
C GLU A 186 -22.27 -13.78 12.50
N PHE A 187 -21.39 -13.76 13.50
CA PHE A 187 -21.44 -12.77 14.58
C PHE A 187 -21.44 -11.34 14.05
N ALA A 188 -20.49 -10.99 13.16
CA ALA A 188 -20.41 -9.66 12.56
C ALA A 188 -21.71 -9.25 11.86
N SER A 189 -22.40 -10.20 11.21
CA SER A 189 -23.65 -9.95 10.49
C SER A 189 -24.84 -9.57 11.39
N THR A 190 -24.76 -9.86 12.67
CA THR A 190 -25.78 -9.51 13.67
C THR A 190 -25.56 -8.14 14.28
N LEU A 191 -24.34 -7.59 14.18
CA LEU A 191 -23.99 -6.29 14.74
C LEU A 191 -24.63 -5.15 13.96
N ASN A 192 -25.08 -4.13 14.68
CA ASN A 192 -25.58 -2.89 14.10
C ASN A 192 -24.93 -1.65 14.78
N GLU A 193 -25.12 -0.46 14.21
CA GLU A 193 -24.53 0.77 14.71
C GLU A 193 -24.80 1.06 16.19
N LYS A 194 -25.96 0.59 16.72
CA LYS A 194 -26.29 0.79 18.14
C LYS A 194 -25.46 -0.11 19.03
N ASP A 195 -25.17 -1.32 18.58
CA ASP A 195 -24.40 -2.31 19.35
C ASP A 195 -22.96 -1.82 19.52
N ILE A 196 -22.37 -1.22 18.48
CA ILE A 196 -21.00 -0.70 18.53
C ILE A 196 -20.86 0.69 19.19
N SER A 197 -21.94 1.31 19.63
CA SER A 197 -21.95 2.69 20.16
C SER A 197 -21.25 2.85 21.52
N SER A 198 -21.01 1.78 22.26
CA SER A 198 -20.24 1.76 23.51
C SER A 198 -19.72 0.36 23.84
N SER A 199 -18.61 0.27 24.56
CA SER A 199 -18.03 -1.01 24.99
C SER A 199 -19.02 -1.89 25.77
N MET A 200 -19.91 -1.30 26.56
CA MET A 200 -20.93 -2.04 27.30
C MET A 200 -21.92 -2.73 26.35
N LYS A 201 -22.41 -2.05 25.32
CA LYS A 201 -23.32 -2.65 24.35
C LYS A 201 -22.68 -3.69 23.47
N ILE A 202 -21.40 -3.47 23.12
CA ILE A 202 -20.60 -4.47 22.42
C ILE A 202 -20.49 -5.74 23.27
N SER A 203 -20.18 -5.60 24.56
CA SER A 203 -20.10 -6.77 25.46
C SER A 203 -21.45 -7.49 25.61
N GLU A 204 -22.56 -6.75 25.69
CA GLU A 204 -23.92 -7.35 25.69
C GLU A 204 -24.18 -8.13 24.38
N ALA A 205 -23.81 -7.58 23.22
CA ALA A 205 -23.97 -8.26 21.92
C ALA A 205 -23.08 -9.50 21.78
N MET A 206 -21.93 -9.55 22.45
CA MET A 206 -20.99 -10.68 22.42
C MET A 206 -21.45 -11.85 23.31
N GLU A 207 -22.23 -11.61 24.37
CA GLU A 207 -22.67 -12.65 25.34
C GLU A 207 -23.46 -13.79 24.70
N ASP A 208 -24.16 -13.54 23.61
CA ASP A 208 -25.00 -14.55 22.92
C ASP A 208 -24.21 -15.40 21.90
N PHE A 209 -22.90 -15.15 21.70
CA PHE A 209 -22.11 -15.81 20.69
C PHE A 209 -20.93 -16.61 21.26
N GLU A 210 -20.98 -17.93 21.11
CA GLU A 210 -19.94 -18.84 21.58
C GLU A 210 -18.56 -18.52 20.99
N VAL A 211 -18.47 -18.02 19.73
CA VAL A 211 -17.21 -17.64 19.09
C VAL A 211 -16.53 -16.48 19.80
N ALA A 212 -17.29 -15.57 20.42
CA ALA A 212 -16.72 -14.44 21.14
C ALA A 212 -15.97 -14.92 22.41
N ASP A 213 -16.53 -15.86 23.13
CA ASP A 213 -15.88 -16.49 24.30
C ASP A 213 -14.71 -17.38 23.87
N LEU A 214 -14.90 -18.20 22.82
CA LEU A 214 -13.89 -19.13 22.31
C LEU A 214 -12.61 -18.39 21.83
N MET A 215 -12.77 -17.25 21.19
CA MET A 215 -11.68 -16.43 20.66
C MET A 215 -11.22 -15.32 21.64
N GLU A 216 -11.82 -15.25 22.83
CA GLU A 216 -11.54 -14.20 23.84
C GLU A 216 -11.64 -12.77 23.24
N LEU A 217 -12.65 -12.54 22.38
CA LEU A 217 -12.81 -11.29 21.66
C LEU A 217 -12.91 -10.10 22.60
N GLN A 218 -12.27 -9.02 22.21
CA GLN A 218 -12.37 -7.73 22.88
C GLN A 218 -13.36 -6.81 22.13
N PRO A 219 -13.94 -5.79 22.77
CA PRO A 219 -14.83 -4.85 22.09
C PRO A 219 -14.26 -4.22 20.80
N ARG A 220 -12.94 -4.04 20.71
CA ARG A 220 -12.29 -3.54 19.50
C ARG A 220 -12.36 -4.53 18.34
N ASP A 221 -12.31 -5.84 18.62
CA ASP A 221 -12.43 -6.89 17.60
C ASP A 221 -13.83 -6.87 16.97
N ALA A 222 -14.87 -6.68 17.78
CA ALA A 222 -16.23 -6.55 17.27
C ALA A 222 -16.41 -5.29 16.39
N ILE A 223 -15.74 -4.17 16.71
CA ILE A 223 -15.74 -2.97 15.84
C ILE A 223 -15.07 -3.29 14.50
N ALA A 224 -13.94 -3.96 14.49
CA ALA A 224 -13.24 -4.34 13.25
C ALA A 224 -14.12 -5.27 12.38
N LEU A 225 -14.78 -6.25 12.98
CA LEU A 225 -15.73 -7.15 12.32
C LEU A 225 -16.96 -6.40 11.78
N TYR A 226 -17.49 -5.44 12.53
CA TYR A 226 -18.59 -4.59 12.06
C TYR A 226 -18.18 -3.80 10.80
N SER A 227 -17.03 -3.14 10.85
CA SER A 227 -16.53 -2.34 9.73
C SER A 227 -16.27 -3.21 8.48
N LEU A 228 -15.86 -4.46 8.66
CA LEU A 228 -15.65 -5.39 7.55
C LEU A 228 -16.91 -5.59 6.70
N LEU A 229 -18.08 -5.70 7.32
CA LEU A 229 -19.34 -5.96 6.64
C LEU A 229 -20.13 -4.70 6.29
N ASN A 230 -20.01 -3.63 7.09
CA ASN A 230 -20.86 -2.44 6.97
C ASN A 230 -20.16 -1.26 6.28
N ASP A 231 -18.83 -1.16 6.39
CA ASP A 231 -18.05 -0.05 5.80
C ASP A 231 -17.29 -0.47 4.54
N ASN A 232 -17.55 -1.68 4.02
CA ASN A 232 -16.85 -2.27 2.87
C ASN A 232 -15.31 -2.28 3.04
N LEU A 233 -14.87 -2.50 4.29
CA LEU A 233 -13.46 -2.55 4.64
C LEU A 233 -12.77 -3.70 3.86
N PRO A 234 -11.64 -3.48 3.20
CA PRO A 234 -10.88 -4.55 2.58
C PRO A 234 -10.46 -5.63 3.58
N LEU A 235 -10.60 -6.89 3.18
CA LEU A 235 -10.12 -8.06 3.91
C LEU A 235 -8.96 -8.70 3.14
N ILE A 236 -7.75 -8.60 3.66
CA ILE A 236 -6.58 -9.27 3.10
C ILE A 236 -6.48 -10.66 3.70
N ILE A 237 -6.58 -11.70 2.89
CA ILE A 237 -6.34 -13.07 3.34
C ILE A 237 -5.12 -13.64 2.62
N LYS A 238 -4.11 -13.99 3.40
CA LYS A 238 -2.97 -14.78 2.93
C LYS A 238 -3.39 -16.23 2.76
N VAL A 239 -3.30 -16.74 1.54
CA VAL A 239 -3.73 -18.09 1.16
C VAL A 239 -3.04 -18.51 -0.12
N ASN A 240 -2.54 -19.75 -0.20
CA ASN A 240 -1.84 -20.23 -1.38
C ASN A 240 -2.66 -21.25 -2.20
N ARG A 241 -3.39 -22.14 -1.54
CA ARG A 241 -4.00 -23.30 -2.13
C ARG A 241 -5.29 -22.97 -2.91
N ALA A 242 -5.39 -23.42 -4.17
CA ALA A 242 -6.55 -23.16 -5.02
C ALA A 242 -7.90 -23.57 -4.41
N SER A 243 -7.96 -24.73 -3.75
CA SER A 243 -9.20 -25.20 -3.10
C SER A 243 -9.63 -24.33 -1.91
N ASP A 244 -8.72 -23.65 -1.25
CA ASP A 244 -9.01 -22.74 -0.16
C ASP A 244 -9.42 -21.36 -0.69
N ILE A 245 -8.80 -20.92 -1.81
CA ILE A 245 -9.23 -19.75 -2.55
C ILE A 245 -10.71 -19.87 -2.99
N LEU A 246 -11.12 -21.02 -3.55
CA LEU A 246 -12.52 -21.26 -3.92
C LEU A 246 -13.48 -21.13 -2.72
N LYS A 247 -13.11 -21.67 -1.56
CA LYS A 247 -13.93 -21.54 -0.33
C LYS A 247 -14.03 -20.07 0.12
N LEU A 248 -12.94 -19.30 0.01
CA LEU A 248 -12.96 -17.87 0.32
C LEU A 248 -13.84 -17.09 -0.66
N ILE A 249 -13.86 -17.46 -1.95
CA ILE A 249 -14.78 -16.90 -2.94
C ILE A 249 -16.25 -17.17 -2.55
N ASP A 250 -16.57 -18.39 -2.08
CA ASP A 250 -17.91 -18.71 -1.62
C ASP A 250 -18.30 -17.89 -0.38
N ILE A 251 -17.39 -17.74 0.57
CA ILE A 251 -17.59 -16.91 1.78
C ILE A 251 -17.76 -15.42 1.37
N LYS A 252 -16.93 -14.91 0.45
CA LYS A 252 -17.08 -13.56 -0.10
C LYS A 252 -18.48 -13.35 -0.68
N LYS A 253 -18.99 -14.30 -1.47
CA LYS A 253 -20.33 -14.21 -2.06
C LYS A 253 -21.43 -14.19 -1.00
N LEU A 254 -21.27 -14.99 0.05
CA LEU A 254 -22.27 -15.12 1.11
C LEU A 254 -22.39 -13.84 1.96
N TYR A 255 -21.26 -13.21 2.30
CA TYR A 255 -21.22 -12.07 3.21
C TYR A 255 -20.96 -10.73 2.53
N GLY A 256 -20.71 -10.70 1.20
CA GLY A 256 -20.45 -9.46 0.47
C GLY A 256 -19.07 -8.85 0.74
N LEU A 257 -18.06 -9.65 1.08
CA LEU A 257 -16.74 -9.15 1.50
C LEU A 257 -15.99 -8.43 0.38
N ASN A 258 -15.25 -7.39 0.72
CA ASN A 258 -14.23 -6.79 -0.14
C ASN A 258 -12.90 -7.55 0.03
N LEU A 259 -12.81 -8.74 -0.55
CA LEU A 259 -11.69 -9.66 -0.40
C LEU A 259 -10.51 -9.29 -1.29
N ILE A 260 -9.31 -9.31 -0.72
CA ILE A 260 -8.00 -9.24 -1.41
C ILE A 260 -7.24 -10.53 -1.06
N LEU A 261 -6.80 -11.28 -2.05
CA LEU A 261 -5.95 -12.46 -1.82
C LEU A 261 -4.48 -12.02 -1.74
N MET A 262 -3.72 -12.64 -0.83
CA MET A 262 -2.29 -12.41 -0.71
C MET A 262 -1.53 -13.73 -0.78
N SER A 263 -0.31 -13.70 -1.36
CA SER A 263 0.50 -14.85 -1.76
C SER A 263 -0.11 -15.62 -2.93
N ALA A 264 -1.22 -16.30 -2.74
CA ALA A 264 -2.09 -16.92 -3.74
C ALA A 264 -1.37 -17.71 -4.85
N GLN A 265 -0.36 -18.52 -4.50
CA GLN A 265 0.55 -19.16 -5.44
C GLN A 265 -0.13 -20.16 -6.40
N GLU A 266 -1.30 -20.68 -6.02
CA GLU A 266 -2.12 -21.53 -6.90
C GLU A 266 -3.29 -20.77 -7.56
N ALA A 267 -3.31 -19.43 -7.52
CA ALA A 267 -4.39 -18.62 -8.10
C ALA A 267 -4.62 -18.85 -9.59
N GLU A 268 -3.57 -19.21 -10.35
CA GLU A 268 -3.70 -19.52 -11.78
C GLU A 268 -4.68 -20.66 -12.05
N LEU A 269 -4.77 -21.66 -11.15
CA LEU A 269 -5.67 -22.80 -11.30
C LEU A 269 -7.16 -22.43 -11.20
N VAL A 270 -7.46 -21.28 -10.62
CA VAL A 270 -8.83 -20.77 -10.35
C VAL A 270 -8.97 -19.30 -10.76
N LYS A 271 -8.16 -18.85 -11.74
CA LYS A 271 -8.10 -17.46 -12.14
C LYS A 271 -9.43 -16.94 -12.71
N ASP A 272 -10.19 -17.78 -13.40
CA ASP A 272 -11.47 -17.38 -13.98
C ASP A 272 -12.48 -17.04 -12.86
N GLU A 273 -12.54 -17.85 -11.79
CA GLU A 273 -13.40 -17.60 -10.63
C GLU A 273 -12.94 -16.34 -9.85
N ILE A 274 -11.64 -16.09 -9.73
CA ILE A 274 -11.10 -14.89 -9.12
C ILE A 274 -11.50 -13.66 -9.94
N ALA A 275 -11.35 -13.72 -11.27
CA ALA A 275 -11.71 -12.64 -12.21
C ALA A 275 -13.21 -12.33 -12.19
N GLU A 276 -14.07 -13.35 -12.28
CA GLU A 276 -15.53 -13.21 -12.22
C GLU A 276 -16.02 -12.53 -10.95
N ASN A 277 -15.28 -12.71 -9.85
CA ASN A 277 -15.62 -12.11 -8.55
C ASN A 277 -14.87 -10.82 -8.28
N ASN A 278 -14.11 -10.28 -9.26
CA ASN A 278 -13.35 -9.02 -9.17
C ASN A 278 -12.41 -8.96 -7.95
N ILE A 279 -11.71 -10.05 -7.64
CA ILE A 279 -10.84 -10.15 -6.47
C ILE A 279 -9.43 -9.72 -6.86
N PRO A 280 -8.86 -8.65 -6.26
CA PRO A 280 -7.47 -8.29 -6.44
C PRO A 280 -6.53 -9.30 -5.78
N VAL A 281 -5.30 -9.42 -6.32
CA VAL A 281 -4.32 -10.38 -5.82
C VAL A 281 -2.97 -9.70 -5.58
N ILE A 282 -2.41 -9.86 -4.39
CA ILE A 282 -1.05 -9.46 -4.01
C ILE A 282 -0.16 -10.70 -4.14
N ILE A 283 0.86 -10.65 -5.01
CA ILE A 283 1.79 -11.74 -5.23
C ILE A 283 3.24 -11.28 -5.13
N ASN A 284 4.12 -12.19 -4.76
CA ASN A 284 5.56 -12.01 -4.95
C ASN A 284 5.97 -12.76 -6.23
N PRO A 285 6.39 -12.07 -7.30
CA PRO A 285 6.76 -12.71 -8.57
C PRO A 285 8.01 -13.60 -8.49
N PHE A 286 8.74 -13.55 -7.39
CA PHE A 286 9.90 -14.42 -7.16
C PHE A 286 9.55 -15.77 -6.53
N ASP A 287 8.37 -15.89 -5.92
CA ASP A 287 7.89 -17.12 -5.30
C ASP A 287 7.31 -18.05 -6.38
N ASN A 288 8.20 -18.57 -7.23
CA ASN A 288 7.84 -19.36 -8.43
C ASN A 288 8.24 -20.84 -8.34
N ILE A 289 8.73 -21.27 -7.19
CA ILE A 289 9.09 -22.67 -6.86
C ILE A 289 8.32 -23.02 -5.59
N PRO A 290 7.65 -24.20 -5.53
CA PRO A 290 6.92 -24.59 -4.34
C PRO A 290 7.82 -24.75 -3.12
N ASP A 291 7.56 -24.01 -2.05
CA ASP A 291 8.17 -24.17 -0.73
C ASP A 291 7.35 -25.09 0.18
N SER A 292 6.07 -25.30 -0.17
CA SER A 292 5.13 -26.10 0.59
C SER A 292 4.18 -26.91 -0.31
N PHE A 293 3.43 -27.84 0.28
CA PHE A 293 2.37 -28.57 -0.42
C PHE A 293 1.13 -27.73 -0.78
N ASP A 294 1.09 -26.49 -0.34
CA ASP A 294 0.03 -25.54 -0.67
C ASP A 294 0.35 -24.66 -1.89
N GLU A 295 1.50 -24.88 -2.51
CA GLU A 295 2.08 -24.05 -3.57
C GLU A 295 2.54 -24.88 -4.77
N LEU A 296 2.02 -26.09 -4.94
CA LEU A 296 2.50 -27.03 -5.96
C LEU A 296 2.35 -26.54 -7.39
N ALA A 297 1.44 -25.58 -7.64
CA ALA A 297 1.23 -24.95 -8.92
C ALA A 297 1.95 -23.60 -9.08
N SER A 298 2.84 -23.23 -8.14
CA SER A 298 3.66 -22.02 -8.28
C SER A 298 4.40 -22.01 -9.62
N ASN A 299 4.35 -20.85 -10.29
CA ASN A 299 5.02 -20.70 -11.57
C ASN A 299 5.41 -19.23 -11.83
N ILE A 300 6.43 -19.06 -12.67
CA ILE A 300 7.02 -17.76 -12.97
C ILE A 300 6.09 -16.85 -13.79
N ARG A 301 5.05 -17.38 -14.44
CA ARG A 301 4.12 -16.63 -15.27
C ARG A 301 2.86 -16.22 -14.55
N ILE A 302 2.75 -16.47 -13.25
CA ILE A 302 1.52 -16.21 -12.48
C ILE A 302 1.00 -14.78 -12.68
N ALA A 303 1.87 -13.76 -12.62
CA ALA A 303 1.48 -12.36 -12.81
C ALA A 303 0.83 -12.11 -14.18
N ALA A 304 1.48 -12.61 -15.24
CA ALA A 304 0.96 -12.50 -16.61
C ALA A 304 -0.38 -13.23 -16.77
N SER A 305 -0.47 -14.47 -16.25
CA SER A 305 -1.68 -15.30 -16.34
C SER A 305 -2.87 -14.66 -15.63
N LEU A 306 -2.67 -13.98 -14.50
CA LEU A 306 -3.71 -13.26 -13.78
C LEU A 306 -4.12 -11.98 -14.52
N GLU A 307 -3.14 -11.22 -15.07
CA GLU A 307 -3.41 -10.03 -15.88
C GLU A 307 -4.24 -10.36 -17.14
N GLU A 308 -3.92 -11.46 -17.84
CA GLU A 308 -4.61 -11.90 -19.06
C GLU A 308 -6.14 -12.02 -18.90
N VAL A 309 -6.60 -12.35 -17.70
CA VAL A 309 -8.06 -12.44 -17.39
C VAL A 309 -8.60 -11.20 -16.68
N GLY A 310 -7.80 -10.12 -16.58
CA GLY A 310 -8.23 -8.83 -16.04
C GLY A 310 -8.19 -8.72 -14.51
N ILE A 311 -7.50 -9.62 -13.81
CA ILE A 311 -7.31 -9.52 -12.37
C ILE A 311 -6.35 -8.35 -12.06
N LYS A 312 -6.70 -7.54 -11.06
CA LYS A 312 -5.80 -6.52 -10.53
C LYS A 312 -4.68 -7.17 -9.74
N VAL A 313 -3.52 -7.30 -10.36
CA VAL A 313 -2.31 -7.78 -9.70
C VAL A 313 -1.65 -6.62 -8.94
N MET A 314 -1.13 -6.91 -7.76
CA MET A 314 -0.27 -6.04 -6.94
C MET A 314 0.96 -6.84 -6.54
N PHE A 315 2.09 -6.16 -6.35
CA PHE A 315 3.34 -6.83 -6.00
C PHE A 315 3.71 -6.66 -4.54
N SER A 316 4.11 -7.75 -3.91
CA SER A 316 4.79 -7.75 -2.61
C SER A 316 6.24 -8.22 -2.75
N GLU A 317 7.02 -7.93 -1.74
CA GLU A 317 8.35 -8.48 -1.50
C GLU A 317 8.30 -9.21 -0.16
N SER A 318 9.16 -10.19 0.04
CA SER A 318 9.28 -10.81 1.36
C SER A 318 9.55 -9.72 2.39
N ARG A 319 8.83 -9.75 3.51
CA ARG A 319 8.85 -8.72 4.57
C ARG A 319 10.26 -8.50 5.13
N THR A 320 11.04 -7.79 4.37
CA THR A 320 12.40 -7.34 4.71
C THR A 320 12.40 -5.81 4.81
N HIS A 321 13.57 -5.20 4.79
CA HIS A 321 13.69 -3.74 4.76
C HIS A 321 13.77 -3.16 3.34
N ASN A 322 13.78 -4.01 2.30
CA ASN A 322 13.98 -3.62 0.89
C ASN A 322 12.68 -3.65 0.10
N TYR A 323 11.62 -3.08 0.62
CA TYR A 323 10.29 -3.10 -0.03
C TYR A 323 10.25 -2.49 -1.43
N HIS A 324 11.20 -1.60 -1.77
CA HIS A 324 11.37 -1.06 -3.12
C HIS A 324 11.72 -2.14 -4.17
N LEU A 325 12.17 -3.33 -3.76
CA LEU A 325 12.47 -4.45 -4.67
C LEU A 325 11.22 -5.00 -5.36
N ILE A 326 10.00 -4.60 -4.95
CA ILE A 326 8.79 -4.87 -5.73
C ILE A 326 8.92 -4.40 -7.19
N ARG A 327 9.73 -3.38 -7.48
CA ARG A 327 10.05 -2.94 -8.85
C ARG A 327 10.80 -4.02 -9.64
N GLN A 328 11.76 -4.68 -9.00
CA GLN A 328 12.48 -5.83 -9.60
C GLN A 328 11.52 -7.00 -9.84
N GLY A 329 10.59 -7.25 -8.89
CA GLY A 329 9.52 -8.22 -9.08
C GLY A 329 8.64 -7.90 -10.28
N ALA A 330 8.28 -6.63 -10.47
CA ALA A 330 7.54 -6.15 -11.62
C ALA A 330 8.31 -6.38 -12.94
N GLY A 331 9.61 -6.08 -12.98
CA GLY A 331 10.47 -6.37 -14.14
C GLY A 331 10.55 -7.86 -14.46
N ASN A 332 10.65 -8.71 -13.43
CA ASN A 332 10.59 -10.16 -13.60
C ASN A 332 9.24 -10.61 -14.20
N ALA A 333 8.13 -10.04 -13.75
CA ALA A 333 6.80 -10.34 -14.29
C ALA A 333 6.67 -9.94 -15.76
N VAL A 334 7.22 -8.78 -16.16
CA VAL A 334 7.26 -8.32 -17.57
C VAL A 334 8.11 -9.28 -18.41
N ALA A 335 9.28 -9.67 -17.94
CA ALA A 335 10.14 -10.64 -18.63
C ALA A 335 9.46 -12.00 -18.84
N ASN A 336 8.41 -12.31 -18.04
CA ASN A 336 7.65 -13.55 -18.11
C ASN A 336 6.23 -13.39 -18.67
N GLY A 337 5.98 -12.27 -19.37
CA GLY A 337 4.81 -12.09 -20.23
C GLY A 337 3.74 -11.14 -19.73
N MET A 338 3.90 -10.49 -18.57
CA MET A 338 3.04 -9.40 -18.13
C MET A 338 3.28 -8.16 -18.99
N SER A 339 2.25 -7.35 -19.23
CA SER A 339 2.42 -6.09 -19.94
C SER A 339 3.22 -5.08 -19.09
N TYR A 340 4.01 -4.22 -19.74
CA TYR A 340 4.78 -3.19 -19.03
C TYR A 340 3.85 -2.20 -18.30
N THR A 341 2.80 -1.74 -18.99
CA THR A 341 1.77 -0.89 -18.39
C THR A 341 1.08 -1.56 -17.21
N GLY A 342 0.75 -2.85 -17.33
CA GLY A 342 0.19 -3.65 -16.23
C GLY A 342 1.12 -3.73 -15.03
N ALA A 343 2.42 -3.87 -15.27
CA ALA A 343 3.42 -3.88 -14.19
C ALA A 343 3.51 -2.51 -13.47
N ILE A 344 3.47 -1.39 -14.21
CA ILE A 344 3.37 -0.05 -13.60
C ILE A 344 2.07 0.09 -12.80
N MET A 345 0.93 -0.35 -13.35
CA MET A 345 -0.34 -0.34 -12.63
C MET A 345 -0.30 -1.18 -11.35
N ALA A 346 0.38 -2.33 -11.38
CA ALA A 346 0.54 -3.22 -10.23
C ALA A 346 1.35 -2.58 -9.08
N LEU A 347 2.26 -1.65 -9.41
CA LEU A 347 3.04 -0.87 -8.45
C LEU A 347 2.32 0.39 -7.97
N THR A 348 1.20 0.80 -8.59
CA THR A 348 0.59 2.12 -8.40
C THR A 348 -0.93 2.05 -8.29
N SER A 349 -1.65 2.19 -9.40
CA SER A 349 -3.12 2.34 -9.42
C SER A 349 -3.90 1.10 -9.00
N ASN A 350 -3.38 -0.10 -9.21
CA ASN A 350 -4.06 -1.30 -8.73
C ASN A 350 -4.08 -1.33 -7.20
N VAL A 351 -2.98 -0.89 -6.55
CA VAL A 351 -2.91 -0.78 -5.09
C VAL A 351 -3.91 0.27 -4.60
N SER A 352 -3.84 1.50 -5.11
CA SER A 352 -4.73 2.57 -4.67
C SER A 352 -6.21 2.22 -4.84
N LYS A 353 -6.59 1.58 -5.95
CA LYS A 353 -7.97 1.14 -6.21
C LYS A 353 -8.43 0.01 -5.29
N SER A 354 -7.53 -0.95 -4.99
CA SER A 354 -7.87 -2.10 -4.16
C SER A 354 -8.05 -1.73 -2.68
N PHE A 355 -7.36 -0.69 -2.24
CA PHE A 355 -7.42 -0.18 -0.86
C PHE A 355 -8.25 1.10 -0.70
N ASN A 356 -9.05 1.47 -1.71
CA ASN A 356 -9.90 2.66 -1.67
C ASN A 356 -9.14 3.99 -1.42
N ILE A 357 -7.88 4.08 -1.84
CA ILE A 357 -7.07 5.31 -1.79
C ILE A 357 -7.39 6.13 -3.04
N ALA A 358 -8.37 7.04 -2.94
CA ALA A 358 -9.04 7.61 -4.12
C ALA A 358 -8.21 8.65 -4.88
N ASP A 359 -7.20 9.28 -4.24
CA ASP A 359 -6.54 10.49 -4.75
C ASP A 359 -5.10 10.27 -5.22
N ARG A 360 -4.61 9.01 -5.30
CA ARG A 360 -3.21 8.67 -5.59
C ARG A 360 -3.06 7.48 -6.54
N GLY A 361 -1.82 7.23 -6.98
CA GLY A 361 -1.47 6.08 -7.83
C GLY A 361 -1.78 6.28 -9.32
N ILE A 362 -2.25 7.47 -9.72
CA ILE A 362 -2.55 7.84 -11.11
C ILE A 362 -2.08 9.27 -11.36
N LEU A 363 -1.43 9.52 -12.50
CA LEU A 363 -1.09 10.86 -12.96
C LEU A 363 -2.22 11.42 -13.80
N GLN A 364 -3.13 12.13 -13.16
CA GLN A 364 -4.29 12.75 -13.79
C GLN A 364 -4.67 14.04 -13.06
N LYS A 365 -5.33 14.95 -13.78
CA LYS A 365 -5.87 16.18 -13.19
C LYS A 365 -6.71 15.90 -11.95
N GLY A 366 -6.42 16.63 -10.88
CA GLY A 366 -7.11 16.56 -9.59
C GLY A 366 -6.54 15.51 -8.62
N MET A 367 -5.61 14.66 -9.06
CA MET A 367 -4.92 13.69 -8.19
C MET A 367 -3.78 14.39 -7.43
N LYS A 368 -3.37 13.79 -6.31
CA LYS A 368 -2.19 14.24 -5.57
C LYS A 368 -0.93 14.05 -6.41
N ALA A 369 -0.03 15.01 -6.31
CA ALA A 369 1.22 15.01 -7.05
C ALA A 369 2.27 14.13 -6.34
N ASP A 370 2.02 12.82 -6.37
CA ASP A 370 2.95 11.78 -5.96
C ASP A 370 3.49 11.11 -7.23
N LEU A 371 4.71 11.42 -7.58
CA LEU A 371 5.32 10.92 -8.81
C LEU A 371 6.84 10.76 -8.67
N VAL A 372 7.40 9.97 -9.57
CA VAL A 372 8.84 9.72 -9.64
C VAL A 372 9.34 10.01 -11.04
N ILE A 373 10.44 10.74 -11.13
CA ILE A 373 11.24 10.94 -12.36
C ILE A 373 12.42 9.99 -12.28
N TRP A 374 12.50 9.08 -13.24
CA TRP A 374 13.52 8.04 -13.30
C TRP A 374 14.61 8.40 -14.32
N GLU A 375 15.87 8.09 -14.00
CA GLU A 375 16.97 8.27 -14.94
C GLU A 375 16.87 7.37 -16.17
N ASP A 376 16.28 6.15 -15.99
CA ASP A 376 16.11 5.12 -17.03
C ASP A 376 14.92 4.24 -16.64
N ASP A 377 14.82 2.99 -17.13
CA ASP A 377 13.72 2.06 -16.88
C ASP A 377 13.49 1.83 -15.36
N PRO A 378 12.30 2.22 -14.82
CA PRO A 378 11.99 2.05 -13.40
C PRO A 378 11.93 0.61 -12.93
N LEU A 379 11.79 -0.37 -13.82
CA LEU A 379 11.72 -1.80 -13.48
C LEU A 379 13.09 -2.45 -13.39
N GLU A 380 14.14 -1.76 -13.85
CA GLU A 380 15.52 -2.19 -13.72
C GLU A 380 16.07 -1.87 -12.32
N PRO A 381 16.62 -2.86 -11.58
CA PRO A 381 17.14 -2.63 -10.22
C PRO A 381 18.25 -1.59 -10.12
N ALA A 382 19.03 -1.43 -11.18
CA ALA A 382 20.15 -0.49 -11.24
C ALA A 382 19.71 0.97 -11.52
N THR A 383 18.45 1.18 -11.89
CA THR A 383 17.90 2.52 -12.12
C THR A 383 17.48 3.15 -10.80
N PHE A 384 17.83 4.41 -10.62
CA PHE A 384 17.47 5.20 -9.45
C PHE A 384 16.55 6.37 -9.82
N PRO A 385 15.68 6.81 -8.90
CA PRO A 385 14.97 8.06 -9.05
C PRO A 385 15.93 9.25 -9.11
N GLU A 386 15.74 10.13 -10.08
CA GLU A 386 16.36 11.45 -10.04
C GLU A 386 15.61 12.37 -9.09
N LYS A 387 14.26 12.30 -9.12
CA LYS A 387 13.38 13.04 -8.22
C LYS A 387 12.20 12.20 -7.79
N VAL A 388 11.80 12.41 -6.56
CA VAL A 388 10.57 11.85 -5.98
C VAL A 388 9.74 12.99 -5.44
N PHE A 389 8.51 13.11 -5.91
CA PHE A 389 7.55 14.06 -5.39
C PHE A 389 6.50 13.36 -4.53
N ILE A 390 6.23 13.90 -3.35
CA ILE A 390 5.13 13.48 -2.48
C ILE A 390 4.34 14.73 -2.11
N ASN A 391 3.04 14.74 -2.38
CA ASN A 391 2.20 15.92 -2.24
C ASN A 391 2.81 17.16 -2.93
N GLY A 392 3.36 16.99 -4.12
CA GLY A 392 3.98 18.06 -4.91
C GLY A 392 5.32 18.58 -4.38
N ASN A 393 5.82 18.04 -3.26
CA ASN A 393 7.11 18.42 -2.71
C ASN A 393 8.24 17.53 -3.24
N ASP A 394 9.30 18.14 -3.75
CA ASP A 394 10.54 17.42 -4.13
C ASP A 394 11.25 16.93 -2.88
N MET A 395 11.37 15.60 -2.75
CA MET A 395 11.85 14.94 -1.53
C MET A 395 13.37 14.82 -1.48
N ASP A 396 13.94 15.00 -0.29
CA ASP A 396 15.34 14.64 -0.04
C ASP A 396 15.53 13.12 -0.15
N LEU A 397 16.39 12.69 -1.07
CA LEU A 397 16.72 11.29 -1.33
C LEU A 397 17.94 10.80 -0.51
N THR A 398 18.45 11.62 0.41
CA THR A 398 19.57 11.27 1.28
C THR A 398 19.16 10.18 2.26
N THR A 399 19.95 9.10 2.30
CA THR A 399 19.75 7.96 3.19
C THR A 399 20.88 7.89 4.26
N ARG A 400 20.68 7.03 5.26
CA ARG A 400 21.76 6.68 6.20
C ARG A 400 22.98 6.11 5.45
N SER A 401 22.73 5.30 4.41
CA SER A 401 23.77 4.68 3.60
C SER A 401 24.59 5.72 2.85
N SER A 402 23.94 6.67 2.17
CA SER A 402 24.63 7.74 1.43
C SER A 402 25.46 8.62 2.36
N ARG A 403 24.92 8.99 3.53
CA ARG A 403 25.67 9.78 4.54
C ARG A 403 26.91 9.05 5.09
N LEU A 404 26.82 7.73 5.26
CA LEU A 404 27.97 6.92 5.64
C LEU A 404 29.01 6.85 4.53
N THR A 405 28.55 6.70 3.29
CA THR A 405 29.40 6.71 2.10
C THR A 405 30.19 8.01 1.99
N GLU A 406 29.52 9.17 2.05
CA GLU A 406 30.17 10.49 2.05
C GLU A 406 31.20 10.63 3.19
N ARG A 407 30.84 10.21 4.41
CA ARG A 407 31.73 10.31 5.57
C ARG A 407 33.03 9.53 5.38
N TYR A 408 32.99 8.40 4.69
CA TYR A 408 34.12 7.48 4.67
C TYR A 408 34.86 7.47 3.33
N ILE A 409 34.22 7.76 2.19
CA ILE A 409 34.83 7.79 0.88
C ILE A 409 35.73 9.03 0.71
N ASP A 410 35.26 10.22 1.10
CA ASP A 410 36.00 11.48 0.95
C ASP A 410 37.31 11.55 1.76
N LYS A 411 37.54 10.59 2.65
CA LYS A 411 38.72 10.54 3.54
C LYS A 411 39.73 9.48 3.14
N ARG A 412 39.53 8.75 2.04
CA ARG A 412 40.41 7.67 1.61
C ARG A 412 41.02 7.97 0.24
N ASP A 413 42.34 7.86 0.20
CA ASP A 413 43.07 7.65 -1.06
C ASP A 413 42.80 6.21 -1.53
N LEU A 414 41.65 6.03 -2.18
CA LEU A 414 41.26 4.71 -2.67
C LEU A 414 42.15 4.32 -3.85
N PRO A 415 42.63 3.07 -3.92
CA PRO A 415 43.34 2.54 -5.08
C PRO A 415 42.52 2.74 -6.35
N ASN A 416 43.18 2.96 -7.49
CA ASN A 416 42.51 3.20 -8.78
C ASN A 416 41.52 2.11 -9.23
N THR A 417 41.59 0.92 -8.62
CA THR A 417 40.63 -0.18 -8.81
C THR A 417 39.27 0.08 -8.21
N TYR A 418 39.10 1.13 -7.41
CA TYR A 418 37.83 1.51 -6.73
C TYR A 418 37.34 2.92 -7.11
N LYS A 419 37.95 3.50 -8.19
CA LYS A 419 37.51 4.79 -8.76
C LYS A 419 36.67 4.58 -9.99
#